data_8dda783feafdf697660636bb24f5d681
#
_entry.id   8dda783feafdf697660636bb24f5d681
#
_cell.length_a   1.000
_cell.length_b   1.000
_cell.length_c   1.000
_cell.angle_alpha   90.00
_cell.angle_beta   90.00
_cell.angle_gamma   90.00
#
_symmetry.space_group_name_H-M   'P 1'
#
loop_
_entity.id
_entity.type
_entity.pdbx_description
1 polymer ?
#
loop_
_entity_poly.entity_id
_entity_poly.type
_entity_poly.pdbx_seq_one_letter_code
_entity_poly.pdbx_strand_id
1 'polypeptide(L)'
;MFTADNIQYEISSRTRGISHGGIGALHVLARQIGLIDAIDRDLKLLKFHRPFHESDHVLNFAYNALCEGTCLQDIELRRNDEVFLDALGAQRIPDPTTEGDFCRRFNSADIDILQCTFNDVRRGVWKHQPDSFFDLAIIDMDGTLVGTTGQCKQGMDIAYDGTWGYHPLVLSLAETGEVLWVVNRSGNRPSHEGAAAATDRVVSMCRKAGFRRVLLRGDTDFSQSEHLDRWTEDGTLFVFGFDATPNLKGIAEDLPAEAWQPLNRNPAEAASTQPRKRPDNVKEQIVVEREFENRRLCSESVAEFAYRPTACSYTYRMVVVRKNLSVSK
;
A
#
# COMPACT_ATOMS: atom_id res chain seq x y z
N MET A 1 -14.50 6.24 41.19
CA MET A 1 -15.90 6.61 40.91
C MET A 1 -15.87 7.76 39.93
N PHE A 2 -16.61 7.70 38.85
CA PHE A 2 -16.68 8.81 37.89
C PHE A 2 -17.63 9.87 38.43
N THR A 3 -17.20 11.15 38.40
CA THR A 3 -18.04 12.29 38.78
C THR A 3 -18.39 13.04 37.51
N ALA A 4 -19.66 13.44 37.38
CA ALA A 4 -20.17 14.15 36.19
C ALA A 4 -20.38 15.65 36.48
N ASP A 5 -19.69 16.19 37.47
CA ASP A 5 -19.93 17.54 37.97
C ASP A 5 -19.59 18.66 36.98
N ASN A 6 -18.80 18.34 35.95
CA ASN A 6 -18.39 19.25 34.87
C ASN A 6 -19.15 19.05 33.56
N ILE A 7 -20.18 18.19 33.53
CA ILE A 7 -20.96 17.94 32.33
C ILE A 7 -22.16 18.89 32.28
N GLN A 8 -22.24 19.68 31.23
CA GLN A 8 -23.39 20.52 30.93
C GLN A 8 -24.22 19.87 29.80
N TYR A 9 -25.52 19.81 29.99
CA TYR A 9 -26.47 19.27 29.02
C TYR A 9 -27.28 20.42 28.40
N GLU A 10 -27.29 20.47 27.10
CA GLU A 10 -28.15 21.38 26.33
C GLU A 10 -29.04 20.57 25.38
N ILE A 11 -30.34 20.81 25.43
CA ILE A 11 -31.29 20.24 24.50
C ILE A 11 -31.51 21.24 23.38
N SER A 12 -31.07 20.88 22.17
CA SER A 12 -31.28 21.69 20.97
C SER A 12 -32.23 20.99 19.99
N SER A 13 -33.25 21.72 19.53
CA SER A 13 -34.16 21.28 18.48
C SER A 13 -33.65 21.65 17.06
N ARG A 14 -32.57 22.44 16.96
CA ARG A 14 -32.07 23.03 15.71
C ARG A 14 -30.75 22.43 15.22
N THR A 15 -30.05 21.69 16.08
CA THR A 15 -28.76 21.11 15.75
C THR A 15 -28.78 19.60 15.98
N ARG A 16 -28.22 18.86 15.02
CA ARG A 16 -28.03 17.41 15.14
C ARG A 16 -26.52 17.15 15.15
N GLY A 17 -26.07 16.22 15.99
CA GLY A 17 -24.67 15.79 16.05
C GLY A 17 -24.41 14.68 15.05
N ILE A 18 -23.27 14.73 14.38
CA ILE A 18 -22.76 13.68 13.52
C ILE A 18 -21.40 13.23 14.02
N SER A 19 -21.20 11.93 14.16
CA SER A 19 -19.94 11.35 14.64
C SER A 19 -18.79 11.54 13.64
N HIS A 20 -19.09 11.64 12.35
CA HIS A 20 -18.13 11.73 11.24
C HIS A 20 -18.42 12.95 10.38
N GLY A 21 -18.26 14.13 10.95
CA GLY A 21 -18.70 15.42 10.37
C GLY A 21 -18.07 15.78 9.02
N GLY A 22 -16.91 15.20 8.66
CA GLY A 22 -16.25 15.42 7.37
C GLY A 22 -16.86 14.69 6.18
N ILE A 23 -17.75 13.70 6.41
CA ILE A 23 -18.21 12.80 5.33
C ILE A 23 -19.00 13.52 4.23
N GLY A 24 -19.82 14.49 4.59
CA GLY A 24 -20.56 15.30 3.61
C GLY A 24 -19.62 16.10 2.71
N ALA A 25 -18.55 16.70 3.28
CA ALA A 25 -17.55 17.41 2.47
C ALA A 25 -16.79 16.47 1.52
N LEU A 26 -16.47 15.25 1.96
CA LEU A 26 -15.86 14.22 1.10
C LEU A 26 -16.79 13.79 -0.03
N HIS A 27 -18.09 13.67 0.24
CA HIS A 27 -19.08 13.39 -0.81
C HIS A 27 -19.16 14.54 -1.84
N VAL A 28 -19.17 15.78 -1.38
CA VAL A 28 -19.13 16.95 -2.28
C VAL A 28 -17.86 16.94 -3.13
N LEU A 29 -16.70 16.63 -2.53
CA LEU A 29 -15.45 16.49 -3.26
C LEU A 29 -15.53 15.39 -4.31
N ALA A 30 -16.03 14.20 -3.97
CA ALA A 30 -16.19 13.08 -4.89
C ALA A 30 -17.03 13.47 -6.12
N ARG A 31 -18.08 14.25 -5.92
CA ARG A 31 -18.89 14.83 -7.00
C ARG A 31 -18.11 15.84 -7.84
N GLN A 32 -17.41 16.76 -7.19
CA GLN A 32 -16.68 17.85 -7.89
C GLN A 32 -15.55 17.33 -8.77
N ILE A 33 -14.84 16.27 -8.33
CA ILE A 33 -13.78 15.65 -9.12
C ILE A 33 -14.31 14.65 -10.17
N GLY A 34 -15.64 14.50 -10.27
CA GLY A 34 -16.29 13.63 -11.25
C GLY A 34 -16.18 12.13 -10.96
N LEU A 35 -15.87 11.74 -9.72
CA LEU A 35 -15.68 10.33 -9.36
C LEU A 35 -16.97 9.51 -9.49
N ILE A 36 -18.10 10.07 -9.09
CA ILE A 36 -19.42 9.42 -9.17
C ILE A 36 -19.77 9.13 -10.62
N ASP A 37 -19.72 10.15 -11.48
CA ASP A 37 -20.06 10.02 -12.89
C ASP A 37 -19.10 9.07 -13.64
N ALA A 38 -17.83 9.07 -13.25
CA ALA A 38 -16.83 8.17 -13.82
C ALA A 38 -17.13 6.70 -13.46
N ILE A 39 -17.43 6.40 -12.20
CA ILE A 39 -17.79 5.04 -11.77
C ILE A 39 -19.04 4.58 -12.53
N ASP A 40 -20.11 5.38 -12.55
CA ASP A 40 -21.37 5.01 -13.19
C ASP A 40 -21.25 4.92 -14.72
N ARG A 41 -20.30 5.64 -15.33
CA ARG A 41 -20.01 5.53 -16.77
C ARG A 41 -19.30 4.23 -17.13
N ASP A 42 -18.28 3.87 -16.34
CA ASP A 42 -17.32 2.84 -16.74
C ASP A 42 -17.66 1.47 -16.16
N LEU A 43 -18.19 1.40 -14.93
CA LEU A 43 -18.56 0.14 -14.27
C LEU A 43 -20.02 -0.21 -14.58
N LYS A 44 -20.28 -1.44 -15.05
CA LYS A 44 -21.60 -1.92 -15.46
C LYS A 44 -21.92 -3.29 -14.88
N LEU A 45 -22.16 -3.34 -13.57
CA LEU A 45 -22.45 -4.58 -12.83
C LEU A 45 -23.94 -4.80 -12.57
N LEU A 46 -24.70 -3.70 -12.51
CA LEU A 46 -26.12 -3.74 -12.19
C LEU A 46 -26.98 -3.81 -13.46
N LYS A 47 -27.95 -4.71 -13.46
CA LYS A 47 -28.95 -4.78 -14.53
C LYS A 47 -30.02 -3.68 -14.40
N PHE A 48 -30.26 -3.24 -13.17
CA PHE A 48 -31.20 -2.19 -12.82
C PHE A 48 -30.57 -1.22 -11.84
N HIS A 49 -30.66 0.07 -12.12
CA HIS A 49 -30.07 1.14 -11.30
C HIS A 49 -31.10 1.73 -10.31
N ARG A 50 -31.97 0.92 -9.78
CA ARG A 50 -32.91 1.30 -8.72
C ARG A 50 -32.91 0.23 -7.66
N PRO A 51 -32.74 0.58 -6.39
CA PRO A 51 -32.65 1.94 -5.86
C PRO A 51 -31.24 2.57 -5.91
N PHE A 52 -30.20 1.83 -6.31
CA PHE A 52 -28.80 2.23 -6.22
C PHE A 52 -28.10 2.09 -7.58
N HIS A 53 -27.06 2.94 -7.77
CA HIS A 53 -26.12 2.88 -8.86
C HIS A 53 -24.80 2.21 -8.40
N GLU A 54 -23.90 1.90 -9.31
CA GLU A 54 -22.58 1.33 -8.99
C GLU A 54 -21.77 2.25 -8.08
N SER A 55 -21.84 3.56 -8.32
CA SER A 55 -21.16 4.57 -7.48
C SER A 55 -21.68 4.57 -6.03
N ASP A 56 -22.97 4.34 -5.80
CA ASP A 56 -23.54 4.27 -4.46
C ASP A 56 -22.90 3.12 -3.64
N HIS A 57 -22.72 1.97 -4.27
CA HIS A 57 -22.06 0.83 -3.65
C HIS A 57 -20.58 1.09 -3.38
N VAL A 58 -19.83 1.55 -4.40
CA VAL A 58 -18.39 1.83 -4.28
C VAL A 58 -18.13 2.87 -3.21
N LEU A 59 -18.91 3.96 -3.17
CA LEU A 59 -18.76 5.00 -2.17
C LEU A 59 -19.22 4.56 -0.79
N ASN A 60 -20.22 3.68 -0.68
CA ASN A 60 -20.65 3.16 0.60
C ASN A 60 -19.52 2.36 1.29
N PHE A 61 -18.75 1.54 0.54
CA PHE A 61 -17.54 0.92 1.06
C PHE A 61 -16.51 1.94 1.51
N ALA A 62 -16.23 2.94 0.67
CA ALA A 62 -15.25 3.97 0.98
C ALA A 62 -15.65 4.76 2.23
N TYR A 63 -16.89 5.16 2.34
CA TYR A 63 -17.41 5.92 3.49
C TYR A 63 -17.47 5.07 4.75
N ASN A 64 -17.81 3.78 4.65
CA ASN A 64 -17.73 2.89 5.79
C ASN A 64 -16.29 2.83 6.34
N ALA A 65 -15.30 2.65 5.46
CA ALA A 65 -13.89 2.63 5.87
C ALA A 65 -13.43 3.97 6.44
N LEU A 66 -13.79 5.10 5.83
CA LEU A 66 -13.47 6.45 6.32
C LEU A 66 -14.13 6.77 7.68
N CYS A 67 -15.24 6.08 7.97
CA CYS A 67 -15.92 6.16 9.26
C CYS A 67 -15.50 5.02 10.22
N GLU A 68 -14.27 4.51 10.07
CA GLU A 68 -13.67 3.49 10.94
C GLU A 68 -14.37 2.11 10.90
N GLY A 69 -15.19 1.85 9.88
CA GLY A 69 -15.78 0.54 9.65
C GLY A 69 -14.73 -0.46 9.22
N THR A 70 -14.76 -1.65 9.84
CA THR A 70 -13.79 -2.74 9.61
C THR A 70 -14.40 -3.93 8.87
N CYS A 71 -15.71 -3.96 8.78
CA CYS A 71 -16.45 -5.01 8.08
C CYS A 71 -17.74 -4.45 7.46
N LEU A 72 -18.41 -5.28 6.65
CA LEU A 72 -19.68 -4.90 6.02
C LEU A 72 -20.77 -4.60 7.03
N GLN A 73 -20.79 -5.32 8.15
CA GLN A 73 -21.80 -5.17 9.19
C GLN A 73 -21.81 -3.76 9.80
N ASP A 74 -20.67 -3.06 9.78
CA ASP A 74 -20.56 -1.70 10.31
C ASP A 74 -21.37 -0.67 9.48
N ILE A 75 -21.76 -1.02 8.25
CA ILE A 75 -22.70 -0.24 7.43
C ILE A 75 -24.04 -0.05 8.13
N GLU A 76 -24.48 -1.01 8.96
CA GLU A 76 -25.71 -0.88 9.74
C GLU A 76 -25.70 0.34 10.66
N LEU A 77 -24.56 0.72 11.20
CA LEU A 77 -24.41 1.93 12.02
C LEU A 77 -24.65 3.19 11.20
N ARG A 78 -24.31 3.18 9.92
CA ARG A 78 -24.41 4.34 9.01
C ARG A 78 -25.82 4.46 8.43
N ARG A 79 -26.42 3.33 8.01
CA ARG A 79 -27.74 3.34 7.40
C ARG A 79 -28.87 3.68 8.39
N ASN A 80 -28.62 3.50 9.68
CA ASN A 80 -29.56 3.84 10.75
C ASN A 80 -29.28 5.21 11.40
N ASP A 81 -28.29 5.97 10.89
CA ASP A 81 -27.96 7.33 11.35
C ASP A 81 -28.56 8.35 10.37
N GLU A 82 -29.70 8.95 10.75
CA GLU A 82 -30.38 9.96 9.94
C GLU A 82 -29.48 11.17 9.62
N VAL A 83 -28.60 11.55 10.56
CA VAL A 83 -27.71 12.70 10.35
C VAL A 83 -26.60 12.38 9.37
N PHE A 84 -26.12 11.15 9.36
CA PHE A 84 -25.19 10.67 8.35
C PHE A 84 -25.83 10.66 6.96
N LEU A 85 -27.06 10.16 6.84
CA LEU A 85 -27.82 10.16 5.59
C LEU A 85 -28.08 11.59 5.09
N ASP A 86 -28.50 12.50 5.98
CA ASP A 86 -28.69 13.90 5.66
C ASP A 86 -27.41 14.56 5.15
N ALA A 87 -26.25 14.26 5.75
CA ALA A 87 -24.95 14.78 5.32
C ALA A 87 -24.55 14.33 3.91
N LEU A 88 -25.00 13.16 3.50
CA LEU A 88 -24.81 12.64 2.14
C LEU A 88 -25.92 13.07 1.16
N GLY A 89 -27.00 13.68 1.66
CA GLY A 89 -28.20 13.95 0.88
C GLY A 89 -28.94 12.69 0.43
N ALA A 90 -28.78 11.58 1.16
CA ALA A 90 -29.32 10.28 0.85
C ALA A 90 -30.52 9.96 1.76
N GLN A 91 -31.56 9.32 1.21
CA GLN A 91 -32.67 8.78 1.99
C GLN A 91 -32.34 7.41 2.57
N ARG A 92 -31.48 6.67 1.91
CA ARG A 92 -30.99 5.35 2.29
C ARG A 92 -29.70 5.01 1.57
N ILE A 93 -28.94 4.11 2.13
CA ILE A 93 -27.75 3.50 1.53
C ILE A 93 -27.91 1.98 1.46
N PRO A 94 -27.15 1.25 0.60
CA PRO A 94 -27.19 -0.19 0.54
C PRO A 94 -26.88 -0.82 1.91
N ASP A 95 -27.59 -1.89 2.25
CA ASP A 95 -27.35 -2.68 3.46
C ASP A 95 -26.18 -3.67 3.27
N PRO A 96 -25.64 -4.28 4.34
CA PRO A 96 -24.50 -5.20 4.26
C PRO A 96 -24.70 -6.39 3.33
N THR A 97 -25.94 -6.92 3.24
CA THR A 97 -26.23 -8.05 2.37
C THR A 97 -26.19 -7.64 0.91
N THR A 98 -26.81 -6.50 0.59
CA THR A 98 -26.80 -5.89 -0.74
C THR A 98 -25.38 -5.58 -1.20
N GLU A 99 -24.53 -5.08 -0.30
CA GLU A 99 -23.10 -4.84 -0.58
C GLU A 99 -22.33 -6.13 -0.83
N GLY A 100 -22.57 -7.15 -0.03
CA GLY A 100 -21.98 -8.46 -0.26
C GLY A 100 -22.38 -9.07 -1.60
N ASP A 101 -23.64 -8.88 -2.03
CA ASP A 101 -24.12 -9.30 -3.35
C ASP A 101 -23.49 -8.49 -4.49
N PHE A 102 -23.28 -7.21 -4.30
CA PHE A 102 -22.58 -6.36 -5.26
C PHE A 102 -21.13 -6.82 -5.45
N CYS A 103 -20.37 -7.09 -4.37
CA CYS A 103 -19.00 -7.61 -4.45
C CYS A 103 -18.91 -8.91 -5.24
N ARG A 104 -19.88 -9.80 -5.12
CA ARG A 104 -19.88 -11.08 -5.83
C ARG A 104 -20.11 -10.98 -7.33
N ARG A 105 -20.46 -9.81 -7.85
CA ARG A 105 -20.67 -9.58 -9.29
C ARG A 105 -19.39 -9.30 -10.05
N PHE A 106 -18.32 -8.88 -9.35
CA PHE A 106 -17.06 -8.53 -9.96
C PHE A 106 -16.33 -9.75 -10.53
N ASN A 107 -15.82 -9.60 -11.73
CA ASN A 107 -14.77 -10.43 -12.29
C ASN A 107 -13.46 -9.64 -12.38
N SER A 108 -12.38 -10.25 -12.85
CA SER A 108 -11.06 -9.59 -12.92
C SER A 108 -11.07 -8.36 -13.85
N ALA A 109 -11.82 -8.39 -14.94
CA ALA A 109 -11.91 -7.26 -15.87
C ALA A 109 -12.64 -6.08 -15.22
N ASP A 110 -13.70 -6.31 -14.44
CA ASP A 110 -14.42 -5.27 -13.72
C ASP A 110 -13.55 -4.59 -12.67
N ILE A 111 -12.68 -5.36 -11.98
CA ILE A 111 -11.70 -4.83 -11.03
C ILE A 111 -10.70 -3.92 -11.76
N ASP A 112 -10.19 -4.36 -12.90
CA ASP A 112 -9.28 -3.56 -13.74
C ASP A 112 -9.96 -2.26 -14.20
N ILE A 113 -11.22 -2.33 -14.63
CA ILE A 113 -12.01 -1.16 -15.04
C ILE A 113 -12.12 -0.17 -13.87
N LEU A 114 -12.50 -0.63 -12.68
CA LEU A 114 -12.66 0.23 -11.51
C LEU A 114 -11.34 0.92 -11.13
N GLN A 115 -10.22 0.19 -11.14
CA GLN A 115 -8.90 0.76 -10.88
C GLN A 115 -8.48 1.78 -11.96
N CYS A 116 -8.76 1.50 -13.23
CA CYS A 116 -8.53 2.45 -14.31
C CYS A 116 -9.37 3.72 -14.12
N THR A 117 -10.64 3.57 -13.74
CA THR A 117 -11.53 4.71 -13.46
C THR A 117 -11.00 5.60 -12.34
N PHE A 118 -10.55 4.99 -11.23
CA PHE A 118 -9.90 5.75 -10.15
C PHE A 118 -8.65 6.49 -10.62
N ASN A 119 -7.82 5.85 -11.44
CA ASN A 119 -6.61 6.46 -11.98
C ASN A 119 -6.92 7.58 -12.99
N ASP A 120 -7.99 7.49 -13.74
CA ASP A 120 -8.42 8.55 -14.67
C ASP A 120 -8.89 9.80 -13.91
N VAL A 121 -9.69 9.62 -12.87
CA VAL A 121 -10.09 10.71 -11.97
C VAL A 121 -8.87 11.32 -11.28
N ARG A 122 -7.98 10.48 -10.74
CA ARG A 122 -6.71 10.91 -10.10
C ARG A 122 -5.87 11.78 -11.05
N ARG A 123 -5.71 11.37 -12.31
CA ARG A 123 -4.99 12.18 -13.31
C ARG A 123 -5.64 13.56 -13.51
N GLY A 124 -6.97 13.64 -13.42
CA GLY A 124 -7.69 14.90 -13.41
C GLY A 124 -7.31 15.80 -12.24
N VAL A 125 -7.22 15.23 -11.05
CA VAL A 125 -6.78 15.94 -9.84
C VAL A 125 -5.31 16.36 -9.92
N TRP A 126 -4.43 15.48 -10.40
CA TRP A 126 -2.99 15.78 -10.54
C TRP A 126 -2.70 16.97 -11.46
N LYS A 127 -3.55 17.25 -12.47
CA LYS A 127 -3.40 18.43 -13.33
C LYS A 127 -3.40 19.76 -12.57
N HIS A 128 -3.89 19.78 -11.34
CA HIS A 128 -3.88 20.97 -10.48
C HIS A 128 -2.62 21.08 -9.61
N GLN A 129 -1.73 20.09 -9.69
CA GLN A 129 -0.45 20.12 -8.97
C GLN A 129 0.56 21.04 -9.69
N PRO A 130 1.55 21.57 -8.93
CA PRO A 130 2.62 22.36 -9.55
C PRO A 130 3.44 21.53 -10.53
N ASP A 131 4.08 22.18 -11.50
CA ASP A 131 4.87 21.52 -12.54
C ASP A 131 5.98 20.62 -11.98
N SER A 132 6.57 20.99 -10.84
CA SER A 132 7.58 20.19 -10.13
C SER A 132 7.08 18.84 -9.63
N PHE A 133 5.76 18.67 -9.42
CA PHE A 133 5.16 17.40 -9.06
C PHE A 133 5.42 16.32 -10.13
N PHE A 134 5.50 16.74 -11.38
CA PHE A 134 5.70 15.84 -12.51
C PHE A 134 7.16 15.54 -12.84
N ASP A 135 8.12 16.02 -12.06
CA ASP A 135 9.55 15.79 -12.33
C ASP A 135 9.93 14.31 -12.19
N LEU A 136 9.42 13.64 -11.16
CA LEU A 136 9.74 12.25 -10.85
C LEU A 136 8.56 11.57 -10.15
N ALA A 137 8.07 10.47 -10.68
CA ALA A 137 7.20 9.56 -9.95
C ALA A 137 8.05 8.45 -9.31
N ILE A 138 8.04 8.35 -8.00
CA ILE A 138 8.63 7.21 -7.27
C ILE A 138 7.50 6.23 -6.99
N ILE A 139 7.60 5.04 -7.56
CA ILE A 139 6.60 3.96 -7.41
C ILE A 139 7.13 2.94 -6.43
N ASP A 140 6.52 2.87 -5.26
CA ASP A 140 6.79 1.84 -4.28
C ASP A 140 5.98 0.58 -4.62
N MET A 141 6.67 -0.55 -4.59
CA MET A 141 6.08 -1.87 -4.77
C MET A 141 6.28 -2.68 -3.51
N ASP A 142 5.19 -3.19 -2.98
CA ASP A 142 5.22 -4.00 -1.77
C ASP A 142 4.13 -5.08 -1.77
N GLY A 143 4.40 -6.19 -1.10
CA GLY A 143 3.43 -7.23 -0.79
C GLY A 143 2.99 -7.08 0.67
N THR A 144 1.69 -7.06 0.91
CA THR A 144 1.17 -6.97 2.27
C THR A 144 0.32 -8.18 2.63
N LEU A 145 0.50 -8.73 3.84
CA LEU A 145 -0.31 -9.85 4.29
C LEU A 145 -1.63 -9.35 4.89
N VAL A 146 -2.73 -9.89 4.40
CA VAL A 146 -4.08 -9.59 4.89
C VAL A 146 -4.72 -10.85 5.41
N GLY A 147 -4.70 -11.00 6.74
CA GLY A 147 -5.32 -12.14 7.41
C GLY A 147 -6.85 -12.12 7.33
N THR A 148 -7.46 -13.29 7.34
CA THR A 148 -8.91 -13.44 7.41
C THR A 148 -9.30 -14.66 8.23
N THR A 149 -10.43 -14.57 8.91
CA THR A 149 -11.03 -15.69 9.67
C THR A 149 -12.09 -16.45 8.86
N GLY A 150 -12.43 -15.95 7.66
CA GLY A 150 -13.46 -16.56 6.81
C GLY A 150 -13.00 -17.87 6.20
N GLN A 151 -13.70 -18.98 6.49
CA GLN A 151 -13.32 -20.32 6.01
C GLN A 151 -13.72 -20.60 4.56
N CYS A 152 -14.67 -19.84 4.01
CA CYS A 152 -15.26 -20.08 2.68
C CYS A 152 -14.90 -19.02 1.63
N LYS A 153 -13.91 -18.16 1.91
CA LYS A 153 -13.48 -17.15 0.94
C LYS A 153 -12.58 -17.81 -0.11
N GLN A 154 -12.78 -17.44 -1.37
CA GLN A 154 -11.96 -17.96 -2.48
C GLN A 154 -10.57 -17.31 -2.50
N GLY A 155 -9.58 -18.07 -2.95
CA GLY A 155 -8.22 -17.57 -3.19
C GLY A 155 -7.39 -17.32 -1.93
N MET A 156 -7.82 -17.80 -0.76
CA MET A 156 -7.01 -17.76 0.46
C MET A 156 -5.99 -18.90 0.49
N ASP A 157 -4.89 -18.67 1.17
CA ASP A 157 -3.91 -19.71 1.51
C ASP A 157 -3.06 -19.27 2.70
N ILE A 158 -2.21 -20.19 3.19
CA ILE A 158 -1.30 -19.92 4.31
C ILE A 158 -0.05 -19.20 3.78
N ALA A 159 0.21 -18.00 4.30
CA ALA A 159 1.41 -17.25 4.04
C ALA A 159 2.64 -17.86 4.73
N TYR A 160 3.84 -17.40 4.35
CA TYR A 160 5.12 -17.89 4.89
C TYR A 160 5.27 -17.71 6.41
N ASP A 161 4.56 -16.77 7.01
CA ASP A 161 4.55 -16.52 8.45
C ASP A 161 3.45 -17.27 9.21
N GLY A 162 2.64 -18.08 8.50
CA GLY A 162 1.50 -18.82 9.03
C GLY A 162 0.17 -18.06 9.01
N THR A 163 0.13 -16.84 8.46
CA THR A 163 -1.11 -16.07 8.32
C THR A 163 -2.01 -16.72 7.27
N TRP A 164 -3.26 -17.04 7.66
CA TRP A 164 -4.30 -17.48 6.74
C TRP A 164 -4.96 -16.29 6.08
N GLY A 165 -4.84 -16.16 4.75
CA GLY A 165 -5.42 -15.01 4.06
C GLY A 165 -4.88 -14.76 2.65
N TYR A 166 -4.65 -13.50 2.36
CA TYR A 166 -4.20 -12.98 1.07
C TYR A 166 -2.85 -12.30 1.18
N HIS A 167 -2.16 -12.17 0.05
CA HIS A 167 -0.92 -11.42 -0.09
C HIS A 167 -1.03 -10.44 -1.26
N PRO A 168 -1.85 -9.37 -1.14
CA PRO A 168 -1.97 -8.36 -2.18
C PRO A 168 -0.63 -7.72 -2.52
N LEU A 169 -0.40 -7.51 -3.82
CA LEU A 169 0.61 -6.60 -4.34
C LEU A 169 0.02 -5.20 -4.39
N VAL A 170 0.72 -4.23 -3.85
CA VAL A 170 0.34 -2.81 -3.83
C VAL A 170 1.41 -2.00 -4.53
N LEU A 171 1.00 -1.19 -5.51
CA LEU A 171 1.85 -0.18 -6.13
C LEU A 171 1.34 1.20 -5.72
N SER A 172 2.21 2.03 -5.17
CA SER A 172 1.83 3.36 -4.67
C SER A 172 2.78 4.45 -5.15
N LEU A 173 2.28 5.69 -5.24
CA LEU A 173 3.11 6.87 -5.48
C LEU A 173 3.67 7.33 -4.13
N ALA A 174 4.98 7.28 -3.98
CA ALA A 174 5.66 7.52 -2.69
C ALA A 174 5.42 8.92 -2.12
N GLU A 175 5.37 9.95 -2.98
CA GLU A 175 5.23 11.35 -2.56
C GLU A 175 3.88 11.63 -1.88
N THR A 176 2.83 10.97 -2.32
CA THR A 176 1.45 11.21 -1.83
C THR A 176 0.91 10.04 -1.03
N GLY A 177 1.54 8.87 -1.08
CA GLY A 177 1.04 7.63 -0.50
C GLY A 177 -0.19 7.06 -1.23
N GLU A 178 -0.54 7.59 -2.40
CA GLU A 178 -1.69 7.12 -3.17
C GLU A 178 -1.45 5.73 -3.73
N VAL A 179 -2.38 4.83 -3.49
CA VAL A 179 -2.38 3.50 -4.10
C VAL A 179 -2.80 3.62 -5.57
N LEU A 180 -1.91 3.26 -6.48
CA LEU A 180 -2.11 3.35 -7.92
C LEU A 180 -2.68 2.06 -8.51
N TRP A 181 -2.27 0.93 -7.98
CA TRP A 181 -2.71 -0.39 -8.44
C TRP A 181 -2.61 -1.42 -7.33
N VAL A 182 -3.59 -2.31 -7.26
CA VAL A 182 -3.63 -3.44 -6.34
C VAL A 182 -3.90 -4.73 -7.12
N VAL A 183 -3.12 -5.77 -6.84
CA VAL A 183 -3.41 -7.12 -7.33
C VAL A 183 -3.62 -8.03 -6.13
N ASN A 184 -4.86 -8.44 -5.89
CA ASN A 184 -5.13 -9.39 -4.81
C ASN A 184 -4.63 -10.78 -5.21
N ARG A 185 -3.89 -11.42 -4.30
CA ARG A 185 -3.27 -12.74 -4.51
C ARG A 185 -3.48 -13.61 -3.29
N SER A 186 -3.38 -14.91 -3.49
CA SER A 186 -3.39 -15.88 -2.41
C SER A 186 -2.23 -15.67 -1.44
N GLY A 187 -2.42 -16.00 -0.15
CA GLY A 187 -1.42 -15.79 0.90
C GLY A 187 -0.07 -16.47 0.65
N ASN A 188 -0.06 -17.58 -0.08
CA ASN A 188 1.16 -18.34 -0.39
C ASN A 188 1.93 -17.82 -1.63
N ARG A 189 1.48 -16.73 -2.26
CA ARG A 189 2.14 -16.22 -3.47
C ARG A 189 3.33 -15.33 -3.13
N PRO A 190 4.45 -15.47 -3.87
CA PRO A 190 5.61 -14.60 -3.67
C PRO A 190 5.29 -13.15 -4.04
N SER A 191 5.96 -12.19 -3.39
CA SER A 191 5.68 -10.75 -3.57
C SER A 191 5.83 -10.29 -5.01
N HIS A 192 6.72 -10.89 -5.79
CA HIS A 192 6.99 -10.51 -7.17
C HIS A 192 6.00 -11.07 -8.20
N GLU A 193 5.15 -12.05 -7.84
CA GLU A 193 4.24 -12.66 -8.82
C GLU A 193 3.28 -11.62 -9.41
N GLY A 194 3.30 -11.48 -10.73
CA GLY A 194 2.49 -10.50 -11.47
C GLY A 194 2.96 -9.04 -11.34
N ALA A 195 4.04 -8.78 -10.59
CA ALA A 195 4.52 -7.43 -10.33
C ALA A 195 4.94 -6.70 -11.62
N ALA A 196 5.63 -7.36 -12.55
CA ALA A 196 6.10 -6.73 -13.78
C ALA A 196 4.93 -6.18 -14.63
N ALA A 197 3.86 -6.94 -14.81
CA ALA A 197 2.70 -6.49 -15.58
C ALA A 197 1.96 -5.32 -14.90
N ALA A 198 1.81 -5.37 -13.58
CA ALA A 198 1.21 -4.27 -12.81
C ALA A 198 2.09 -3.01 -12.87
N THR A 199 3.41 -3.18 -12.76
CA THR A 199 4.40 -2.10 -12.87
C THR A 199 4.31 -1.41 -14.22
N ASP A 200 4.28 -2.17 -15.32
CA ASP A 200 4.19 -1.61 -16.68
C ASP A 200 2.92 -0.76 -16.87
N ARG A 201 1.79 -1.21 -16.30
CA ARG A 201 0.53 -0.43 -16.30
C ARG A 201 0.70 0.91 -15.55
N VAL A 202 1.29 0.88 -14.35
CA VAL A 202 1.50 2.07 -13.52
C VAL A 202 2.52 3.01 -14.16
N VAL A 203 3.63 2.52 -14.70
CA VAL A 203 4.61 3.32 -15.45
C VAL A 203 3.96 4.02 -16.65
N SER A 204 3.19 3.26 -17.44
CA SER A 204 2.45 3.83 -18.58
C SER A 204 1.45 4.91 -18.14
N MET A 205 0.75 4.70 -17.04
CA MET A 205 -0.20 5.65 -16.46
C MET A 205 0.50 6.93 -16.00
N CYS A 206 1.62 6.83 -15.27
CA CYS A 206 2.40 7.97 -14.81
C CYS A 206 2.95 8.79 -15.99
N ARG A 207 3.48 8.14 -17.02
CA ARG A 207 3.95 8.81 -18.25
C ARG A 207 2.80 9.54 -18.96
N LYS A 208 1.63 8.92 -19.09
CA LYS A 208 0.43 9.56 -19.66
C LYS A 208 -0.09 10.72 -18.81
N ALA A 209 0.18 10.71 -17.50
CA ALA A 209 -0.15 11.82 -16.62
C ALA A 209 0.81 13.02 -16.76
N GLY A 210 1.98 12.82 -17.38
CA GLY A 210 2.96 13.87 -17.62
C GLY A 210 4.23 13.78 -16.76
N PHE A 211 4.42 12.72 -15.99
CA PHE A 211 5.67 12.53 -15.25
C PHE A 211 6.85 12.35 -16.19
N ARG A 212 7.90 13.17 -15.99
CA ARG A 212 9.10 13.21 -16.82
C ARG A 212 10.00 12.01 -16.62
N ARG A 213 10.08 11.53 -15.39
CA ARG A 213 10.84 10.34 -15.00
C ARG A 213 9.98 9.45 -14.10
N VAL A 214 10.24 8.15 -14.15
CA VAL A 214 9.64 7.17 -13.25
C VAL A 214 10.75 6.35 -12.62
N LEU A 215 10.71 6.19 -11.32
CA LEU A 215 11.62 5.39 -10.51
C LEU A 215 10.82 4.29 -9.79
N LEU A 216 11.18 3.05 -10.05
CA LEU A 216 10.63 1.90 -9.33
C LEU A 216 11.45 1.64 -8.07
N ARG A 217 10.78 1.37 -6.95
CA ARG A 217 11.43 1.03 -5.69
C ARG A 217 10.73 -0.17 -5.06
N GLY A 218 11.51 -1.15 -4.60
CA GLY A 218 11.01 -2.36 -3.95
C GLY A 218 12.11 -3.07 -3.18
N ASP A 219 11.73 -4.04 -2.38
CA ASP A 219 12.65 -4.89 -1.64
C ASP A 219 13.31 -5.95 -2.56
N THR A 220 13.93 -6.96 -1.97
CA THR A 220 14.67 -8.00 -2.69
C THR A 220 13.77 -8.86 -3.58
N ASP A 221 12.51 -9.04 -3.23
CA ASP A 221 11.54 -9.85 -3.98
C ASP A 221 11.23 -9.25 -5.36
N PHE A 222 11.39 -7.91 -5.51
CA PHE A 222 11.12 -7.22 -6.76
C PHE A 222 12.32 -7.09 -7.69
N SER A 223 13.49 -7.59 -7.29
CA SER A 223 14.73 -7.56 -8.10
C SER A 223 14.71 -8.57 -9.26
N GLN A 224 13.59 -8.71 -9.95
CA GLN A 224 13.42 -9.63 -11.10
C GLN A 224 14.34 -9.23 -12.25
N SER A 225 15.56 -9.79 -12.27
CA SER A 225 16.61 -9.40 -13.20
C SER A 225 16.23 -9.57 -14.67
N GLU A 226 15.29 -10.44 -14.99
CA GLU A 226 14.77 -10.66 -16.35
C GLU A 226 14.04 -9.44 -16.95
N HIS A 227 13.62 -8.49 -16.12
CA HIS A 227 12.90 -7.29 -16.55
C HIS A 227 13.75 -6.01 -16.53
N LEU A 228 14.96 -6.04 -15.94
CA LEU A 228 15.78 -4.84 -15.75
C LEU A 228 16.23 -4.21 -17.07
N ASP A 229 16.68 -5.03 -18.02
CA ASP A 229 17.13 -4.54 -19.33
C ASP A 229 15.99 -3.80 -20.05
N ARG A 230 14.81 -4.39 -20.07
CA ARG A 230 13.62 -3.80 -20.70
C ARG A 230 13.21 -2.48 -20.05
N TRP A 231 13.20 -2.40 -18.73
CA TRP A 231 12.90 -1.15 -18.03
C TRP A 231 13.96 -0.08 -18.29
N THR A 232 15.24 -0.48 -18.40
CA THR A 232 16.32 0.43 -18.77
C THR A 232 16.13 0.98 -20.18
N GLU A 233 15.83 0.13 -21.16
CA GLU A 233 15.56 0.52 -22.54
C GLU A 233 14.37 1.47 -22.65
N ASP A 234 13.33 1.27 -21.86
CA ASP A 234 12.18 2.15 -21.74
C ASP A 234 12.47 3.47 -20.99
N GLY A 235 13.68 3.66 -20.45
CA GLY A 235 14.04 4.82 -19.65
C GLY A 235 13.36 4.87 -18.29
N THR A 236 12.93 3.72 -17.76
CA THR A 236 12.42 3.58 -16.40
C THR A 236 13.59 3.33 -15.45
N LEU A 237 13.69 4.14 -14.42
CA LEU A 237 14.70 4.01 -13.36
C LEU A 237 14.23 3.00 -12.32
N PHE A 238 15.16 2.36 -11.61
CA PHE A 238 14.82 1.47 -10.52
C PHE A 238 15.87 1.42 -9.42
N VAL A 239 15.42 1.16 -8.20
CA VAL A 239 16.22 0.82 -7.03
C VAL A 239 15.54 -0.34 -6.32
N PHE A 240 16.14 -1.52 -6.41
CA PHE A 240 15.66 -2.71 -5.75
C PHE A 240 16.65 -3.22 -4.71
N GLY A 241 16.13 -3.80 -3.63
CA GLY A 241 16.94 -4.69 -2.83
C GLY A 241 17.48 -5.83 -3.70
N PHE A 242 18.61 -6.38 -3.34
CA PHE A 242 19.20 -7.53 -4.03
C PHE A 242 19.77 -8.49 -3.01
N ASP A 243 19.54 -9.79 -3.20
CA ASP A 243 20.02 -10.80 -2.26
C ASP A 243 21.54 -10.82 -2.20
N ALA A 244 22.07 -10.78 -0.97
CA ALA A 244 23.49 -10.87 -0.71
C ALA A 244 24.01 -12.29 -0.93
N THR A 245 24.01 -12.75 -2.18
CA THR A 245 24.53 -14.07 -2.55
C THR A 245 26.02 -14.20 -2.22
N PRO A 246 26.56 -15.42 -2.07
CA PRO A 246 27.99 -15.62 -1.80
C PRO A 246 28.91 -14.92 -2.81
N ASN A 247 28.55 -14.91 -4.09
CA ASN A 247 29.28 -14.22 -5.16
C ASN A 247 29.31 -12.70 -4.92
N LEU A 248 28.18 -12.07 -4.63
CA LEU A 248 28.11 -10.63 -4.36
C LEU A 248 28.84 -10.25 -3.08
N LYS A 249 28.79 -11.10 -2.05
CA LYS A 249 29.57 -10.90 -0.83
C LYS A 249 31.07 -10.94 -1.12
N GLY A 250 31.52 -11.91 -1.91
CA GLY A 250 32.93 -12.00 -2.33
C GLY A 250 33.40 -10.75 -3.07
N ILE A 251 32.62 -10.28 -4.06
CA ILE A 251 32.95 -9.04 -4.78
C ILE A 251 33.03 -7.84 -3.82
N ALA A 252 32.09 -7.74 -2.87
CA ALA A 252 32.08 -6.65 -1.90
C ALA A 252 33.25 -6.72 -0.90
N GLU A 253 33.68 -7.93 -0.49
CA GLU A 253 34.82 -8.16 0.41
C GLU A 253 36.14 -7.84 -0.26
N ASP A 254 36.27 -8.08 -1.58
CA ASP A 254 37.44 -7.77 -2.38
C ASP A 254 37.61 -6.27 -2.71
N LEU A 255 36.60 -5.44 -2.39
CA LEU A 255 36.69 -3.99 -2.61
C LEU A 255 37.79 -3.37 -1.72
N PRO A 256 38.66 -2.48 -2.29
CA PRO A 256 39.70 -1.82 -1.52
C PRO A 256 39.10 -0.93 -0.42
N ALA A 257 39.85 -0.73 0.66
CA ALA A 257 39.36 0.04 1.82
C ALA A 257 38.93 1.47 1.43
N GLU A 258 39.57 2.06 0.44
CA GLU A 258 39.30 3.41 -0.07
C GLU A 258 37.95 3.52 -0.80
N ALA A 259 37.39 2.41 -1.25
CA ALA A 259 36.05 2.38 -1.88
C ALA A 259 34.93 2.54 -0.86
N TRP A 260 35.20 2.32 0.42
CA TRP A 260 34.22 2.37 1.48
C TRP A 260 34.15 3.76 2.10
N GLN A 261 32.96 4.35 2.07
CA GLN A 261 32.66 5.64 2.69
C GLN A 261 31.75 5.46 3.91
N PRO A 262 31.94 6.24 5.00
CA PRO A 262 31.00 6.23 6.11
C PRO A 262 29.57 6.59 5.63
N LEU A 263 28.60 5.78 6.00
CA LEU A 263 27.18 6.06 5.75
C LEU A 263 26.60 6.84 6.94
N ASN A 264 26.44 8.14 6.75
CA ASN A 264 25.78 9.02 7.73
C ASN A 264 24.30 9.11 7.40
N ARG A 265 23.48 8.43 8.19
CA ARG A 265 22.01 8.52 8.03
C ARG A 265 21.50 9.80 8.68
N ASN A 266 20.42 10.33 8.12
CA ASN A 266 19.66 11.38 8.78
C ASN A 266 19.22 10.87 10.18
N PRO A 267 19.29 11.66 11.26
CA PRO A 267 18.88 11.23 12.61
C PRO A 267 17.49 10.61 12.69
N ALA A 268 16.55 11.05 11.85
CA ALA A 268 15.21 10.46 11.73
C ALA A 268 15.21 9.04 11.14
N GLU A 269 16.26 8.66 10.37
CA GLU A 269 16.41 7.38 9.68
C GLU A 269 17.47 6.49 10.34
N ALA A 270 18.18 7.00 11.33
CA ALA A 270 19.23 6.27 12.02
C ALA A 270 18.63 5.04 12.72
N ALA A 271 19.21 3.87 12.42
CA ALA A 271 18.84 2.66 13.13
C ALA A 271 19.06 2.85 14.65
N SER A 272 18.06 2.49 15.46
CA SER A 272 18.17 2.60 16.90
C SER A 272 19.37 1.79 17.40
N THR A 273 20.34 2.46 18.03
CA THR A 273 21.49 1.82 18.68
C THR A 273 21.18 1.36 20.09
N GLN A 274 19.96 1.61 20.59
CA GLN A 274 19.54 1.16 21.90
C GLN A 274 19.34 -0.36 21.91
N PRO A 275 19.71 -1.05 22.99
CA PRO A 275 19.43 -2.47 23.13
C PRO A 275 17.92 -2.71 23.03
N ARG A 276 17.53 -3.66 22.21
CA ARG A 276 16.12 -4.11 22.18
C ARG A 276 15.82 -4.74 23.53
N LYS A 277 14.79 -4.23 24.22
CA LYS A 277 14.26 -4.96 25.37
C LYS A 277 13.58 -6.22 24.87
N ARG A 278 13.90 -7.33 25.47
CA ARG A 278 13.23 -8.58 25.23
C ARG A 278 11.77 -8.44 25.62
N PRO A 279 10.81 -8.87 24.79
CA PRO A 279 9.39 -8.91 25.17
C PRO A 279 9.19 -9.87 26.37
N ASP A 280 8.41 -9.46 27.34
CA ASP A 280 8.15 -10.24 28.55
C ASP A 280 7.41 -11.57 28.30
N ASN A 281 6.77 -11.70 27.14
CA ASN A 281 6.02 -12.89 26.74
C ASN A 281 6.83 -13.93 25.95
N VAL A 282 8.11 -13.68 25.70
CA VAL A 282 8.96 -14.66 25.01
C VAL A 282 9.30 -15.80 25.94
N LYS A 283 8.99 -17.02 25.55
CA LYS A 283 9.34 -18.23 26.29
C LYS A 283 10.86 -18.29 26.48
N GLU A 284 11.29 -18.25 27.73
CA GLU A 284 12.70 -18.19 28.12
C GLU A 284 13.51 -19.34 27.54
N GLN A 285 12.90 -20.52 27.53
CA GLN A 285 13.46 -21.72 26.96
C GLN A 285 13.86 -21.56 25.48
N ILE A 286 13.01 -20.92 24.65
CA ILE A 286 13.32 -20.70 23.24
C ILE A 286 14.50 -19.73 23.06
N VAL A 287 14.64 -18.75 23.95
CA VAL A 287 15.73 -17.78 23.90
C VAL A 287 17.05 -18.45 24.24
N VAL A 288 17.08 -19.35 25.25
CA VAL A 288 18.27 -20.13 25.66
C VAL A 288 18.66 -21.10 24.55
N GLU A 289 17.71 -21.84 23.98
CA GLU A 289 17.97 -22.83 22.93
C GLU A 289 18.49 -22.21 21.63
N ARG A 290 18.13 -20.94 21.33
CA ARG A 290 18.56 -20.23 20.12
C ARG A 290 19.78 -19.35 20.33
N GLU A 291 20.48 -19.42 21.44
CA GLU A 291 21.67 -18.61 21.74
C GLU A 291 21.46 -17.13 21.41
N PHE A 292 20.49 -16.47 22.06
CA PHE A 292 20.16 -15.09 21.80
C PHE A 292 21.38 -14.16 21.90
N GLU A 293 21.74 -13.51 20.78
CA GLU A 293 22.82 -12.53 20.70
C GLU A 293 22.24 -11.12 20.65
N ASN A 294 22.69 -10.24 21.52
CA ASN A 294 22.36 -8.82 21.46
C ASN A 294 23.33 -8.12 20.50
N ARG A 295 22.90 -7.93 19.28
CA ARG A 295 23.67 -7.25 18.23
C ARG A 295 23.36 -5.76 18.22
N ARG A 296 24.41 -4.94 18.39
CA ARG A 296 24.32 -3.47 18.27
C ARG A 296 25.01 -3.01 17.01
N LEU A 297 24.32 -2.15 16.24
CA LEU A 297 24.93 -1.46 15.12
C LEU A 297 25.90 -0.39 15.63
N CYS A 298 27.19 -0.52 15.32
CA CYS A 298 28.22 0.42 15.72
C CYS A 298 28.47 1.49 14.66
N SER A 299 28.54 1.08 13.39
CA SER A 299 28.74 1.97 12.25
C SER A 299 28.25 1.31 10.96
N GLU A 300 28.00 2.13 9.96
CA GLU A 300 27.70 1.67 8.60
C GLU A 300 28.68 2.31 7.62
N SER A 301 29.03 1.58 6.59
CA SER A 301 29.79 2.09 5.44
C SER A 301 29.15 1.62 4.15
N VAL A 302 29.30 2.43 3.09
CA VAL A 302 28.74 2.17 1.78
C VAL A 302 29.83 2.14 0.73
N ALA A 303 29.71 1.23 -0.22
CA ALA A 303 30.57 1.16 -1.41
C ALA A 303 29.72 0.80 -2.64
N GLU A 304 30.32 0.95 -3.81
CA GLU A 304 29.67 0.69 -5.10
C GLU A 304 30.56 -0.17 -5.99
N PHE A 305 29.91 -0.98 -6.81
CA PHE A 305 30.57 -1.70 -7.89
C PHE A 305 29.61 -1.96 -9.05
N ALA A 306 30.18 -2.25 -10.21
CA ALA A 306 29.41 -2.63 -11.39
C ALA A 306 29.12 -4.14 -11.36
N TYR A 307 27.87 -4.50 -11.59
CA TYR A 307 27.44 -5.91 -11.61
C TYR A 307 26.48 -6.18 -12.76
N ARG A 308 26.68 -7.28 -13.42
CA ARG A 308 25.77 -7.77 -14.47
C ARG A 308 25.09 -9.06 -13.99
N PRO A 309 23.78 -9.02 -13.64
CA PRO A 309 23.04 -10.23 -13.34
C PRO A 309 23.03 -11.20 -14.52
N THR A 310 22.95 -12.50 -14.28
CA THR A 310 23.06 -13.53 -15.32
C THR A 310 21.99 -13.39 -16.41
N ALA A 311 20.80 -12.92 -16.05
CA ALA A 311 19.69 -12.74 -16.99
C ALA A 311 19.78 -11.41 -17.78
N CYS A 312 20.78 -10.54 -17.49
CA CYS A 312 20.89 -9.23 -18.09
C CYS A 312 22.02 -9.11 -19.11
N SER A 313 21.80 -8.29 -20.13
CA SER A 313 22.81 -7.84 -21.09
C SER A 313 23.56 -6.62 -20.60
N TYR A 314 22.89 -5.75 -19.81
CA TYR A 314 23.47 -4.54 -19.26
C TYR A 314 24.14 -4.78 -17.90
N THR A 315 25.06 -3.89 -17.58
CA THR A 315 25.72 -3.81 -16.28
C THR A 315 25.06 -2.71 -15.45
N TYR A 316 24.75 -3.02 -14.21
CA TYR A 316 24.08 -2.11 -13.30
C TYR A 316 24.97 -1.68 -12.15
N ARG A 317 24.69 -0.51 -11.60
CA ARG A 317 25.32 0.00 -10.38
C ARG A 317 24.77 -0.75 -9.18
N MET A 318 25.66 -1.45 -8.48
CA MET A 318 25.33 -2.11 -7.21
C MET A 318 25.84 -1.26 -6.05
N VAL A 319 24.97 -0.98 -5.09
CA VAL A 319 25.32 -0.28 -3.86
C VAL A 319 25.27 -1.28 -2.72
N VAL A 320 26.38 -1.41 -1.99
CA VAL A 320 26.49 -2.33 -0.86
C VAL A 320 26.69 -1.57 0.44
N VAL A 321 25.95 -1.97 1.47
CA VAL A 321 26.06 -1.43 2.83
C VAL A 321 26.68 -2.46 3.74
N ARG A 322 27.84 -2.13 4.35
CA ARG A 322 28.48 -2.93 5.39
C ARG A 322 28.04 -2.43 6.76
N LYS A 323 27.47 -3.32 7.56
CA LYS A 323 27.06 -3.04 8.93
C LYS A 323 28.09 -3.61 9.90
N ASN A 324 28.72 -2.75 10.68
CA ASN A 324 29.62 -3.16 11.75
C ASN A 324 28.81 -3.34 13.02
N LEU A 325 28.76 -4.57 13.50
CA LEU A 325 27.96 -4.96 14.65
C LEU A 325 28.89 -5.31 15.84
N SER A 326 28.59 -4.80 17.03
CA SER A 326 29.09 -5.39 18.26
C SER A 326 28.14 -6.48 18.72
N VAL A 327 28.69 -7.58 19.19
CA VAL A 327 27.91 -8.71 19.71
C VAL A 327 28.20 -8.83 21.22
N SER A 328 27.15 -8.77 22.03
CA SER A 328 27.23 -9.10 23.46
C SER A 328 26.30 -10.26 23.75
N LYS A 329 26.82 -11.26 24.46
CA LYS A 329 26.04 -12.41 24.96
C LYS A 329 25.21 -12.03 26.16
#